data_edbaa9be75b7d380111273c9763ac884
#
_entry.id   edbaa9be75b7d380111273c9763ac884
#
_cell.length_a   1.000
_cell.length_b   1.000
_cell.length_c   1.000
_cell.angle_alpha   90.00
_cell.angle_beta   90.00
_cell.angle_gamma   90.00
#
_symmetry.space_group_name_H-M   'P 1'
#
loop_
_entity.id
_entity.type
_entity.pdbx_description
1 polymer ?
#
loop_
_entity_poly.entity_id
_entity_poly.type
_entity_poly.pdbx_seq_one_letter_code
_entity_poly.pdbx_strand_id
1 'polypeptide(L)' 'MKARVTITLKSGILDPQGKAIEGALKSLGVDGVASVRQGKVFDIEIEDADRGRAEKALKEAAEKLLANTVIENYRIDVTG' A
#
# COMPACT_ATOMS: atom_id res chain seq x y z
N MET A 1 7.88 8.06 -17.00
CA MET A 1 7.15 6.85 -16.57
C MET A 1 6.62 7.07 -15.18
N LYS A 2 5.40 6.70 -14.93
CA LYS A 2 4.76 6.83 -13.62
C LYS A 2 4.55 5.46 -12.99
N ALA A 3 4.65 5.40 -11.68
CA ALA A 3 4.43 4.17 -10.94
C ALA A 3 3.65 4.44 -9.66
N ARG A 4 2.93 3.43 -9.22
CA ARG A 4 2.22 3.47 -7.94
C ARG A 4 2.66 2.27 -7.11
N VAL A 5 3.14 2.54 -5.90
CA VAL A 5 3.49 1.50 -4.94
C VAL A 5 2.42 1.52 -3.85
N THR A 6 1.73 0.40 -3.70
CA THR A 6 0.68 0.22 -2.69
C THR A 6 1.20 -0.70 -1.61
N ILE A 7 1.11 -0.26 -0.37
CA ILE A 7 1.62 -0.99 0.78
C ILE A 7 0.47 -1.30 1.75
N THR A 8 0.31 -2.57 2.08
CA THR A 8 -0.75 -3.03 2.98
C THR A 8 -0.17 -3.99 4.00
N LEU A 9 -0.80 -4.08 5.16
CA LEU A 9 -0.41 -5.04 6.18
C LEU A 9 -0.68 -6.47 5.72
N LYS A 10 0.20 -7.38 6.09
CA LYS A 10 0.01 -8.81 5.84
C LYS A 10 -1.22 -9.31 6.58
N SER A 11 -1.84 -10.35 6.01
CA SER A 11 -2.93 -11.05 6.66
C SER A 11 -2.49 -11.54 8.05
N GLY A 12 -3.34 -11.37 9.05
CA GLY A 12 -3.03 -11.76 10.42
C GLY A 12 -2.33 -10.70 11.25
N ILE A 13 -1.84 -9.62 10.64
CA ILE A 13 -1.27 -8.50 11.38
C ILE A 13 -2.41 -7.56 11.79
N LEU A 14 -2.45 -7.20 13.07
CA LEU A 14 -3.47 -6.30 13.59
C LEU A 14 -3.29 -4.90 13.00
N ASP A 15 -4.38 -4.30 12.57
CA ASP A 15 -4.43 -2.93 12.08
C ASP A 15 -5.27 -2.07 13.05
N PRO A 16 -4.65 -1.42 14.02
CA PRO A 16 -5.40 -0.63 15.00
C PRO A 16 -6.11 0.57 14.38
N GLN A 17 -5.56 1.15 13.31
CA GLN A 17 -6.21 2.26 12.58
C GLN A 17 -7.43 1.76 11.83
N GLY A 18 -7.33 0.63 11.16
CA GLY A 18 -8.46 0.00 10.48
C GLY A 18 -9.59 -0.34 11.45
N LYS A 19 -9.25 -0.86 12.63
CA LYS A 19 -10.23 -1.16 13.67
C LYS A 19 -10.92 0.10 14.20
N ALA A 20 -10.17 1.18 14.40
CA ALA A 20 -10.73 2.46 14.82
C ALA A 20 -11.70 3.02 13.78
N ILE A 21 -11.35 2.90 12.50
CA ILE A 21 -12.21 3.35 11.39
C ILE A 21 -13.49 2.52 11.35
N GLU A 22 -13.40 1.19 11.53
CA GLU A 22 -14.59 0.32 11.61
C GLU A 22 -15.56 0.82 12.68
N GLY A 23 -15.06 1.10 13.87
CA GLY A 23 -15.87 1.61 14.96
C GLY A 23 -16.48 2.97 14.66
N ALA A 24 -15.70 3.87 14.06
CA ALA A 24 -16.17 5.19 13.68
C ALA A 24 -17.28 5.14 12.62
N LEU A 25 -17.13 4.30 11.63
CA LEU A 25 -18.16 4.09 10.60
C LEU A 25 -19.48 3.59 11.20
N LYS A 26 -19.38 2.66 12.13
CA LYS A 26 -20.56 2.14 12.84
C LYS A 26 -21.25 3.27 13.61
N SER A 27 -20.48 4.10 14.30
CA SER A 27 -21.03 5.25 15.04
C SER A 27 -21.68 6.28 14.13
N LEU A 28 -21.24 6.38 12.89
CA LEU A 28 -21.82 7.27 11.89
C LEU A 28 -23.05 6.68 11.19
N GLY A 29 -23.44 5.45 11.53
CA GLY A 29 -24.58 4.80 10.93
C GLY A 29 -24.31 4.15 9.57
N VAL A 30 -23.04 3.93 9.24
CA VAL A 30 -22.67 3.22 8.01
C VAL A 30 -22.71 1.73 8.30
N ASP A 31 -23.72 1.07 7.74
CA ASP A 31 -23.93 -0.36 7.95
C ASP A 31 -23.28 -1.20 6.86
N GLY A 32 -23.05 -2.48 7.16
CA GLY A 32 -22.59 -3.45 6.18
C GLY A 32 -21.08 -3.52 6.01
N VAL A 33 -20.33 -2.73 6.77
CA VAL A 33 -18.86 -2.78 6.74
C VAL A 33 -18.36 -3.92 7.62
N ALA A 34 -17.81 -4.95 6.99
CA ALA A 34 -17.31 -6.13 7.71
C ALA A 34 -15.92 -5.90 8.29
N SER A 35 -15.06 -5.18 7.56
CA SER A 35 -13.71 -4.91 8.02
C SER A 35 -13.13 -3.71 7.26
N VAL A 36 -12.14 -3.06 7.88
CA VAL A 36 -11.38 -1.97 7.25
C VAL A 36 -9.90 -2.25 7.48
N ARG A 37 -9.12 -2.15 6.41
CA ARG A 37 -7.65 -2.24 6.46
C ARG A 37 -7.09 -0.98 5.84
N GLN A 38 -6.20 -0.33 6.54
CA GLN A 38 -5.54 0.89 6.04
C GLN A 38 -4.20 0.55 5.41
N GLY A 39 -3.88 1.23 4.33
CA GLY A 39 -2.58 1.08 3.67
C GLY A 39 -2.01 2.41 3.26
N LYS A 40 -0.89 2.37 2.57
CA LYS A 40 -0.21 3.55 2.05
C LYS A 40 -0.06 3.45 0.54
N VAL A 41 -0.10 4.59 -0.14
CA VAL A 41 0.12 4.68 -1.58
C VAL A 41 1.22 5.71 -1.84
N PHE A 42 2.20 5.33 -2.66
CA PHE A 42 3.23 6.25 -3.14
C PHE A 42 3.10 6.38 -4.65
N ASP A 43 2.90 7.59 -5.12
CA ASP A 43 2.91 7.90 -6.56
C ASP A 43 4.30 8.43 -6.89
N ILE A 44 5.00 7.75 -7.80
CA ILE A 44 6.40 8.00 -8.12
C ILE A 44 6.54 8.29 -9.61
N GLU A 45 7.25 9.34 -9.95
CA GLU A 45 7.68 9.61 -11.32
C GLU A 45 9.12 9.15 -11.49
N ILE A 46 9.37 8.39 -12.55
CA ILE A 46 10.69 7.88 -12.88
C ILE A 46 11.07 8.41 -14.26
N GLU A 47 12.26 8.99 -14.35
CA GLU A 47 12.78 9.54 -15.61
C GLU A 47 13.27 8.47 -16.58
N ASP A 48 13.47 7.25 -16.11
CA ASP A 48 13.94 6.14 -16.94
C ASP A 48 12.81 5.67 -17.87
N ALA A 49 13.18 5.44 -19.13
CA ALA A 49 12.26 4.91 -20.14
C ALA A 49 12.25 3.38 -20.18
N ASP A 50 13.19 2.72 -19.53
CA ASP A 50 13.28 1.27 -19.48
C ASP A 50 12.42 0.73 -18.35
N ARG A 51 11.33 0.05 -18.71
CA ARG A 51 10.38 -0.49 -17.75
C ARG A 51 11.00 -1.54 -16.83
N GLY A 52 11.88 -2.38 -17.36
CA GLY A 52 12.54 -3.41 -16.55
C GLY A 52 13.43 -2.81 -15.47
N ARG A 53 14.20 -1.78 -15.81
CA ARG A 53 15.03 -1.07 -14.81
C ARG A 53 14.17 -0.32 -13.81
N ALA A 54 13.09 0.30 -14.27
CA ALA A 54 12.18 1.02 -13.39
C ALA A 54 11.54 0.06 -12.38
N GLU A 55 11.05 -1.08 -12.82
CA GLU A 55 10.45 -2.09 -11.94
C GLU A 55 11.45 -2.62 -10.91
N LYS A 56 12.69 -2.87 -11.33
CA LYS A 56 13.74 -3.33 -10.43
C LYS A 56 14.08 -2.28 -9.37
N ALA A 57 14.21 -1.03 -9.77
CA ALA A 57 14.50 0.07 -8.85
C ALA A 57 13.36 0.27 -7.85
N LEU A 58 12.11 0.16 -8.31
CA LEU A 58 10.94 0.31 -7.44
C LEU A 58 10.82 -0.83 -6.44
N LYS A 59 11.11 -2.05 -6.87
CA LYS A 59 11.13 -3.22 -5.98
C LYS A 59 12.16 -3.01 -4.88
N GLU A 60 13.35 -2.56 -5.25
CA GLU A 60 14.42 -2.27 -4.29
C GLU A 60 14.00 -1.17 -3.31
N ALA A 61 13.41 -0.09 -3.82
CA ALA A 61 12.91 1.00 -2.98
C ALA A 61 11.82 0.53 -2.01
N ALA A 62 10.89 -0.29 -2.50
CA ALA A 62 9.82 -0.82 -1.66
C ALA A 62 10.38 -1.69 -0.54
N GLU A 63 11.29 -2.59 -0.85
CA GLU A 63 11.86 -3.52 0.12
C GLU A 63 12.79 -2.85 1.13
N LYS A 64 13.54 -1.83 0.70
CA LYS A 64 14.56 -1.18 1.56
C LYS A 64 14.05 0.02 2.33
N LEU A 65 12.99 0.66 1.85
CA LEU A 65 12.54 1.93 2.42
C LEU A 65 11.04 2.03 2.64
N LEU A 66 10.23 1.74 1.59
CA LEU A 66 8.82 2.10 1.61
C LEU A 66 7.98 1.14 2.44
N ALA A 67 8.30 -0.14 2.44
CA ALA A 67 7.56 -1.16 3.17
C ALA A 67 8.43 -1.80 4.24
N ASN A 68 7.81 -2.11 5.37
CA ASN A 68 8.42 -3.01 6.35
C ASN A 68 8.00 -4.43 5.97
N THR A 69 8.87 -5.14 5.26
CA THR A 69 8.54 -6.44 4.67
C THR A 69 8.30 -7.55 5.71
N VAL A 70 8.60 -7.30 6.96
CA VAL A 70 8.26 -8.23 8.05
C VAL A 70 6.74 -8.29 8.25
N ILE A 71 6.07 -7.13 8.19
CA ILE A 71 4.64 -7.00 8.49
C ILE A 71 3.81 -6.48 7.32
N GLU A 72 4.43 -6.04 6.23
CA GLU A 72 3.74 -5.40 5.11
C GLU A 72 4.01 -6.11 3.80
N ASN A 73 3.01 -6.09 2.92
CA ASN A 73 3.14 -6.46 1.51
C ASN A 73 3.19 -5.20 0.67
N TYR A 74 3.74 -5.30 -0.53
CA TYR A 74 3.70 -4.19 -1.47
C TYR A 74 3.28 -4.67 -2.86
N ARG A 75 2.71 -3.77 -3.63
CA ARG A 75 2.38 -3.99 -5.03
C ARG A 75 2.87 -2.80 -5.83
N ILE A 76 3.50 -3.07 -6.98
CA ILE A 76 4.03 -2.04 -7.87
C ILE A 76 3.25 -2.09 -9.17
N ASP A 77 2.66 -0.95 -9.55
CA ASP A 77 1.99 -0.77 -10.83
C ASP A 77 2.73 0.32 -11.61
N VAL A 78 3.28 -0.02 -12.76
CA VAL A 78 3.98 0.91 -13.63
C VAL A 78 3.05 1.28 -14.77
N THR A 79 2.83 2.59 -14.99
CA THR A 79 1.96 3.09 -16.03
C THR A 79 2.70 4.11 -16.90
N GLY A 80 2.41 4.08 -18.15
CA GLY A 80 2.94 5.03 -19.10
C GLY A 80 4.40 4.94 -19.34
#